data_6e8e664590395a08890c471b314eadf1
#
_entry.id   6e8e664590395a08890c471b314eadf1
#
_cell.length_a   1.000
_cell.length_b   1.000
_cell.length_c   1.000
_cell.angle_alpha   90.00
_cell.angle_beta   90.00
_cell.angle_gamma   90.00
#
_symmetry.space_group_name_H-M   'P 1'
#
loop_
_entity.id
_entity.type
_entity.pdbx_description
1 polymer ?
#
loop_
_entity_poly.entity_id
_entity_poly.type
_entity_poly.pdbx_seq_one_letter_code
_entity_poly.pdbx_strand_id
1 'polypeptide(L)'
;TQAFLADDIVPFDGAHQAGIDTPGQAHLNIIAFTLRAGTTIDDVRRLMTVWTEDARQLTRGHNPIGSLEPELATIPANLTITCGFGPRFFDIIGKTDQRPEWLKPIPVFSKDKLEDAWGEADLALQICCDDPLTLAFATRHMTRAGGKMLETRWMQQGFLNARGATDPGTTPRNLFGQKDGTVNPQSTAEYDDYVWI
;
A
#
# COMPACT_ATOMS: atom_id res chain seq x y z
N THR A 1 22.08 -11.01 -20.41
CA THR A 1 21.74 -11.58 -19.07
C THR A 1 20.28 -11.36 -18.85
N GLN A 2 19.52 -12.41 -18.69
CA GLN A 2 18.11 -12.32 -18.34
C GLN A 2 18.03 -11.71 -16.94
N ALA A 3 17.33 -10.58 -16.78
CA ALA A 3 17.11 -9.98 -15.46
C ALA A 3 16.29 -10.97 -14.60
N PHE A 4 16.81 -11.31 -13.43
CA PHE A 4 16.14 -12.23 -12.52
C PHE A 4 15.22 -11.41 -11.61
N LEU A 5 13.94 -11.41 -11.89
CA LEU A 5 12.92 -10.64 -11.22
C LEU A 5 12.92 -10.81 -9.68
N ALA A 6 13.30 -12.02 -9.23
CA ALA A 6 13.32 -12.34 -7.80
C ALA A 6 14.26 -11.46 -6.97
N ASP A 7 15.33 -10.91 -7.59
CA ASP A 7 16.35 -10.11 -6.88
C ASP A 7 16.07 -8.60 -6.94
N ASP A 8 15.02 -8.19 -7.64
CA ASP A 8 14.70 -6.77 -7.81
C ASP A 8 14.09 -6.19 -6.53
N ILE A 9 14.73 -5.17 -5.98
CA ILE A 9 14.36 -4.51 -4.72
C ILE A 9 14.03 -3.05 -4.98
N VAL A 10 12.89 -2.60 -4.46
CA VAL A 10 12.57 -1.19 -4.29
C VAL A 10 12.99 -0.77 -2.87
N PRO A 11 13.87 0.24 -2.70
CA PRO A 11 14.29 0.69 -1.38
C PRO A 11 13.08 1.10 -0.52
N PHE A 12 13.00 0.55 0.69
CA PHE A 12 11.92 0.89 1.64
C PHE A 12 12.12 2.26 2.27
N ASP A 13 13.36 2.56 2.68
CA ASP A 13 13.71 3.81 3.34
C ASP A 13 14.02 4.90 2.31
N GLY A 14 13.44 6.11 2.48
CA GLY A 14 13.61 7.24 1.58
C GLY A 14 12.94 8.51 2.13
N ALA A 15 12.93 9.58 1.36
CA ALA A 15 12.22 10.82 1.71
C ALA A 15 10.70 10.61 1.77
N HIS A 16 10.19 9.75 0.89
CA HIS A 16 8.79 9.38 0.78
C HIS A 16 8.62 7.86 0.87
N GLN A 17 7.42 7.40 1.16
CA GLN A 17 7.12 5.97 1.16
C GLN A 17 7.23 5.40 -0.26
N ALA A 18 7.93 4.28 -0.41
CA ALA A 18 7.91 3.51 -1.65
C ALA A 18 6.47 3.04 -1.99
N GLY A 19 6.17 2.95 -3.28
CA GLY A 19 4.85 2.55 -3.78
C GLY A 19 3.95 3.72 -4.20
N ILE A 20 4.39 4.98 -4.05
CA ILE A 20 3.66 6.17 -4.49
C ILE A 20 4.15 6.60 -5.88
N ASP A 21 5.46 6.88 -6.02
CA ASP A 21 6.12 7.23 -7.29
C ASP A 21 6.81 6.04 -7.97
N THR A 22 6.73 4.85 -7.36
CA THR A 22 7.30 3.61 -7.90
C THR A 22 6.54 3.22 -9.17
N PRO A 23 7.22 2.82 -10.25
CA PRO A 23 6.58 2.26 -11.43
C PRO A 23 5.65 1.10 -11.08
N GLY A 24 4.48 1.04 -11.72
CA GLY A 24 3.44 0.07 -11.40
C GLY A 24 3.93 -1.38 -11.49
N GLN A 25 3.73 -2.12 -10.41
CA GLN A 25 3.99 -3.57 -10.33
C GLN A 25 2.80 -4.36 -10.88
N ALA A 26 3.04 -5.64 -11.22
CA ALA A 26 2.03 -6.48 -11.87
C ALA A 26 0.80 -6.75 -10.99
N HIS A 27 0.93 -6.79 -9.68
CA HIS A 27 -0.12 -7.13 -8.75
C HIS A 27 -0.22 -6.13 -7.60
N LEU A 28 -1.44 -5.89 -7.13
CA LEU A 28 -1.78 -4.95 -6.05
C LEU A 28 -2.80 -5.58 -5.09
N ASN A 29 -2.59 -5.38 -3.79
CA ASN A 29 -3.62 -5.49 -2.77
C ASN A 29 -3.72 -4.17 -1.99
N ILE A 30 -4.92 -3.59 -1.91
CA ILE A 30 -5.24 -2.52 -0.95
C ILE A 30 -6.09 -3.13 0.15
N ILE A 31 -5.66 -2.94 1.40
CA ILE A 31 -6.37 -3.44 2.57
C ILE A 31 -6.71 -2.26 3.48
N ALA A 32 -7.98 -2.11 3.80
CA ALA A 32 -8.48 -1.09 4.70
C ALA A 32 -8.77 -1.66 6.08
N PHE A 33 -8.38 -0.93 7.12
CA PHE A 33 -8.51 -1.36 8.50
C PHE A 33 -9.24 -0.33 9.35
N THR A 34 -10.04 -0.83 10.28
CA THR A 34 -10.59 -0.07 11.40
C THR A 34 -9.79 -0.38 12.66
N LEU A 35 -9.38 0.63 13.40
CA LEU A 35 -8.80 0.47 14.73
C LEU A 35 -9.88 0.04 15.72
N ARG A 36 -9.63 -1.02 16.48
CA ARG A 36 -10.59 -1.54 17.46
C ARG A 36 -10.84 -0.53 18.58
N ALA A 37 -12.04 -0.56 19.13
CA ALA A 37 -12.39 0.28 20.28
C ALA A 37 -11.41 0.04 21.44
N GLY A 38 -10.97 1.12 22.08
CA GLY A 38 -10.00 1.08 23.18
C GLY A 38 -8.54 1.03 22.73
N THR A 39 -8.24 1.04 21.42
CA THR A 39 -6.86 1.19 20.93
C THR A 39 -6.30 2.54 21.38
N THR A 40 -5.13 2.49 22.00
CA THR A 40 -4.43 3.67 22.53
C THR A 40 -3.35 4.17 21.58
N ILE A 41 -2.85 5.39 21.81
CA ILE A 41 -1.71 5.94 21.05
C ILE A 41 -0.46 5.03 21.19
N ASP A 42 -0.26 4.40 22.33
CA ASP A 42 0.87 3.48 22.54
C ASP A 42 0.70 2.17 21.78
N ASP A 43 -0.54 1.70 21.61
CA ASP A 43 -0.85 0.56 20.74
C ASP A 43 -0.55 0.89 19.28
N VAL A 44 -0.97 2.07 18.83
CA VAL A 44 -0.69 2.55 17.47
C VAL A 44 0.82 2.70 17.23
N ARG A 45 1.55 3.24 18.21
CA ARG A 45 3.02 3.37 18.12
C ARG A 45 3.69 1.99 17.96
N ARG A 46 3.26 1.00 18.75
CA ARG A 46 3.74 -0.38 18.64
C ARG A 46 3.41 -0.99 17.28
N LEU A 47 2.18 -0.79 16.79
CA LEU A 47 1.76 -1.25 15.47
C LEU A 47 2.65 -0.67 14.37
N MET A 48 2.84 0.65 14.36
CA MET A 48 3.68 1.32 13.36
C MET A 48 5.13 0.84 13.42
N THR A 49 5.68 0.60 14.62
CA THR A 49 7.03 0.05 14.78
C THR A 49 7.14 -1.34 14.16
N VAL A 50 6.19 -2.23 14.45
CA VAL A 50 6.16 -3.59 13.89
C VAL A 50 5.99 -3.54 12.37
N TRP A 51 5.01 -2.80 11.87
CA TRP A 51 4.77 -2.70 10.44
C TRP A 51 5.95 -2.11 9.68
N THR A 52 6.61 -1.10 10.23
CA THR A 52 7.80 -0.48 9.61
C THR A 52 8.94 -1.49 9.50
N GLU A 53 9.21 -2.23 10.58
CA GLU A 53 10.31 -3.20 10.57
C GLU A 53 9.99 -4.41 9.67
N ASP A 54 8.79 -4.95 9.77
CA ASP A 54 8.37 -6.08 8.95
C ASP A 54 8.36 -5.70 7.46
N ALA A 55 7.84 -4.52 7.10
CA ALA A 55 7.87 -4.02 5.72
C ALA A 55 9.30 -3.86 5.21
N ARG A 56 10.22 -3.30 6.04
CA ARG A 56 11.64 -3.13 5.69
C ARG A 56 12.32 -4.48 5.42
N GLN A 57 11.99 -5.52 6.20
CA GLN A 57 12.54 -6.86 5.98
C GLN A 57 11.95 -7.49 4.70
N LEU A 58 10.63 -7.50 4.57
CA LEU A 58 9.92 -8.11 3.44
C LEU A 58 10.37 -7.53 2.09
N THR A 59 10.47 -6.21 1.98
CA THR A 59 10.87 -5.53 0.74
C THR A 59 12.32 -5.82 0.32
N ARG A 60 13.13 -6.35 1.23
CA ARG A 60 14.52 -6.80 0.98
C ARG A 60 14.64 -8.31 0.77
N GLY A 61 13.54 -9.04 0.75
CA GLY A 61 13.58 -10.49 0.69
C GLY A 61 14.08 -11.15 1.97
N HIS A 62 13.93 -10.48 3.11
CA HIS A 62 14.32 -10.99 4.42
C HIS A 62 13.10 -11.40 5.24
N ASN A 63 13.29 -12.44 6.03
CA ASN A 63 12.23 -12.97 6.88
C ASN A 63 11.96 -12.07 8.09
N PRO A 64 10.75 -11.50 8.25
CA PRO A 64 10.40 -10.73 9.44
C PRO A 64 10.30 -11.60 10.71
N ILE A 65 10.49 -10.98 11.87
CA ILE A 65 10.31 -11.66 13.15
C ILE A 65 8.88 -12.16 13.27
N GLY A 66 8.72 -13.43 13.66
CA GLY A 66 7.40 -14.05 13.84
C GLY A 66 6.72 -14.48 12.54
N SER A 67 7.43 -14.49 11.42
CA SER A 67 6.95 -15.16 10.21
C SER A 67 6.80 -16.66 10.43
N LEU A 68 5.75 -17.25 9.87
CA LEU A 68 5.49 -18.68 9.94
C LEU A 68 6.00 -19.43 8.70
N GLU A 69 6.28 -18.72 7.62
CA GLU A 69 6.74 -19.27 6.35
C GLU A 69 7.96 -18.49 5.83
N PRO A 70 9.13 -18.67 6.46
CA PRO A 70 10.33 -17.90 6.14
C PRO A 70 10.81 -18.07 4.70
N GLU A 71 10.52 -19.21 4.06
CA GLU A 71 10.86 -19.50 2.68
C GLU A 71 10.12 -18.61 1.68
N LEU A 72 8.95 -18.07 2.04
CA LEU A 72 8.16 -17.17 1.19
C LEU A 72 8.65 -15.71 1.24
N ALA A 73 9.49 -15.36 2.20
CA ALA A 73 10.04 -14.01 2.35
C ALA A 73 11.25 -13.73 1.43
N THR A 74 11.82 -14.76 0.81
CA THR A 74 13.13 -14.67 0.15
C THR A 74 13.11 -14.03 -1.24
N ILE A 75 11.93 -13.75 -1.78
CA ILE A 75 11.75 -13.19 -3.13
C ILE A 75 11.11 -11.80 -3.00
N PRO A 76 11.89 -10.69 -3.11
CA PRO A 76 11.35 -9.33 -3.01
C PRO A 76 10.51 -8.92 -4.23
N ALA A 77 10.91 -9.27 -5.44
CA ALA A 77 10.18 -9.03 -6.69
C ALA A 77 9.52 -7.64 -6.76
N ASN A 78 10.28 -6.58 -6.51
CA ASN A 78 9.81 -5.19 -6.43
C ASN A 78 8.70 -4.93 -5.41
N LEU A 79 8.65 -5.69 -4.32
CA LEU A 79 7.65 -5.49 -3.27
C LEU A 79 7.72 -4.08 -2.71
N THR A 80 6.57 -3.40 -2.65
CA THR A 80 6.38 -2.15 -1.92
C THR A 80 5.21 -2.28 -0.95
N ILE A 81 5.35 -1.64 0.21
CA ILE A 81 4.32 -1.60 1.26
C ILE A 81 4.17 -0.15 1.71
N THR A 82 3.05 0.46 1.35
CA THR A 82 2.72 1.86 1.64
C THR A 82 1.60 1.92 2.66
N CYS A 83 1.76 2.72 3.71
CA CYS A 83 0.75 2.91 4.75
C CYS A 83 -0.01 4.23 4.53
N GLY A 84 -1.34 4.15 4.47
CA GLY A 84 -2.24 5.30 4.41
C GLY A 84 -2.95 5.53 5.74
N PHE A 85 -3.28 6.81 6.03
CA PHE A 85 -3.94 7.26 7.26
C PHE A 85 -5.24 7.96 6.92
N GLY A 86 -6.34 7.48 7.52
CA GLY A 86 -7.66 8.10 7.38
C GLY A 86 -7.92 9.21 8.40
N PRO A 87 -8.99 10.01 8.23
CA PRO A 87 -9.28 11.15 9.11
C PRO A 87 -9.45 10.76 10.57
N ARG A 88 -10.15 9.65 10.85
CA ARG A 88 -10.43 9.19 12.23
C ARG A 88 -9.17 8.71 12.96
N PHE A 89 -8.11 8.34 12.25
CA PHE A 89 -6.82 7.99 12.85
C PHE A 89 -6.33 9.12 13.77
N PHE A 90 -6.39 10.38 13.32
CA PHE A 90 -5.94 11.54 14.08
C PHE A 90 -6.76 11.76 15.36
N ASP A 91 -8.05 11.45 15.32
CA ASP A 91 -8.93 11.55 16.50
C ASP A 91 -8.55 10.47 17.54
N ILE A 92 -8.31 9.24 17.10
CA ILE A 92 -7.94 8.10 17.96
C ILE A 92 -6.61 8.33 18.68
N ILE A 93 -5.63 8.90 18.00
CA ILE A 93 -4.31 9.20 18.61
C ILE A 93 -4.28 10.53 19.37
N GLY A 94 -5.41 11.24 19.46
CA GLY A 94 -5.52 12.53 20.17
C GLY A 94 -4.76 13.67 19.48
N LYS A 95 -4.69 13.65 18.15
CA LYS A 95 -3.98 14.62 17.31
C LYS A 95 -4.89 15.24 16.24
N THR A 96 -6.14 15.47 16.58
CA THR A 96 -7.14 16.05 15.67
C THR A 96 -6.69 17.41 15.12
N ASP A 97 -5.95 18.18 15.92
CA ASP A 97 -5.35 19.46 15.55
C ASP A 97 -4.25 19.36 14.47
N GLN A 98 -3.68 18.17 14.30
CA GLN A 98 -2.65 17.89 13.29
C GLN A 98 -3.22 17.24 12.02
N ARG A 99 -4.53 16.98 11.98
CA ARG A 99 -5.18 16.45 10.78
C ARG A 99 -5.17 17.52 9.68
N PRO A 100 -4.65 17.18 8.47
CA PRO A 100 -4.70 18.09 7.34
C PRO A 100 -6.13 18.54 7.03
N GLU A 101 -6.36 19.81 6.76
CA GLU A 101 -7.70 20.36 6.49
C GLU A 101 -8.36 19.74 5.25
N TRP A 102 -7.56 19.33 4.28
CA TRP A 102 -8.03 18.68 3.06
C TRP A 102 -8.38 17.20 3.27
N LEU A 103 -7.94 16.56 4.36
CA LEU A 103 -8.25 15.16 4.66
C LEU A 103 -9.71 15.04 5.14
N LYS A 104 -10.61 15.07 4.20
CA LYS A 104 -12.07 15.00 4.37
C LYS A 104 -12.64 13.93 3.45
N PRO A 105 -13.83 13.40 3.76
CA PRO A 105 -14.56 12.54 2.83
C PRO A 105 -14.71 13.21 1.47
N ILE A 106 -14.53 12.42 0.40
CA ILE A 106 -14.82 12.89 -0.96
C ILE A 106 -16.32 13.23 -1.05
N PRO A 107 -16.71 14.40 -1.63
CA PRO A 107 -18.11 14.76 -1.79
C PRO A 107 -18.87 13.69 -2.59
N VAL A 108 -20.10 13.42 -2.19
CA VAL A 108 -20.98 12.52 -2.94
C VAL A 108 -21.36 13.18 -4.27
N PHE A 109 -21.12 12.50 -5.38
CA PHE A 109 -21.53 12.96 -6.71
C PHE A 109 -22.89 12.35 -7.11
N SER A 110 -23.63 13.04 -7.98
CA SER A 110 -25.01 12.68 -8.34
C SER A 110 -25.19 11.29 -8.97
N LYS A 111 -24.10 10.70 -9.47
CA LYS A 111 -24.11 9.35 -10.07
C LYS A 111 -23.57 8.27 -9.15
N ASP A 112 -23.10 8.64 -7.97
CA ASP A 112 -22.52 7.69 -7.01
C ASP A 112 -23.58 6.75 -6.45
N LYS A 113 -23.14 5.52 -6.23
CA LYS A 113 -23.87 4.46 -5.53
C LYS A 113 -22.92 3.86 -4.49
N LEU A 114 -22.38 4.72 -3.63
CA LEU A 114 -21.40 4.32 -2.62
C LEU A 114 -22.07 3.46 -1.55
N GLU A 115 -21.33 2.47 -1.08
CA GLU A 115 -21.74 1.58 0.02
C GLU A 115 -20.76 1.76 1.18
N ASP A 116 -21.28 1.94 2.40
CA ASP A 116 -20.48 2.14 3.61
C ASP A 116 -19.50 0.99 3.87
N ALA A 117 -19.83 -0.22 3.42
CA ALA A 117 -18.94 -1.38 3.55
C ALA A 117 -17.57 -1.16 2.88
N TRP A 118 -17.53 -0.38 1.80
CA TRP A 118 -16.34 -0.03 1.04
C TRP A 118 -15.83 1.40 1.34
N GLY A 119 -16.37 2.00 2.38
CA GLY A 119 -16.07 3.37 2.75
C GLY A 119 -14.73 3.53 3.46
N GLU A 120 -14.57 4.72 4.03
CA GLU A 120 -13.35 5.16 4.71
C GLU A 120 -12.90 4.22 5.82
N ALA A 121 -11.60 4.20 6.04
CA ALA A 121 -10.93 3.41 7.06
C ALA A 121 -9.98 4.28 7.90
N ASP A 122 -9.48 3.74 9.01
CA ASP A 122 -8.53 4.45 9.86
C ASP A 122 -7.11 4.32 9.32
N LEU A 123 -6.79 3.15 8.80
CA LEU A 123 -5.52 2.82 8.19
C LEU A 123 -5.75 2.04 6.90
N ALA A 124 -4.81 2.15 5.98
CA ALA A 124 -4.76 1.31 4.79
C ALA A 124 -3.32 0.83 4.54
N LEU A 125 -3.19 -0.35 3.98
CA LEU A 125 -1.94 -0.83 3.38
C LEU A 125 -2.16 -1.01 1.88
N GLN A 126 -1.31 -0.38 1.08
CA GLN A 126 -1.15 -0.67 -0.33
C GLN A 126 0.09 -1.55 -0.48
N ILE A 127 -0.10 -2.77 -0.94
CA ILE A 127 0.96 -3.76 -1.13
C ILE A 127 1.01 -4.10 -2.61
N CYS A 128 2.14 -3.81 -3.26
CA CYS A 128 2.34 -4.07 -4.69
C CYS A 128 3.58 -4.94 -4.89
N CYS A 129 3.52 -5.85 -5.87
CA CYS A 129 4.61 -6.78 -6.16
C CYS A 129 4.49 -7.33 -7.58
N ASP A 130 5.63 -7.75 -8.16
CA ASP A 130 5.62 -8.41 -9.46
C ASP A 130 5.40 -9.94 -9.36
N ASP A 131 5.48 -10.52 -8.14
CA ASP A 131 5.15 -11.93 -7.88
C ASP A 131 3.89 -12.09 -7.02
N PRO A 132 2.88 -12.85 -7.48
CA PRO A 132 1.61 -12.98 -6.76
C PRO A 132 1.75 -13.79 -5.45
N LEU A 133 2.72 -14.71 -5.35
CA LEU A 133 2.92 -15.49 -4.13
C LEU A 133 3.54 -14.62 -3.03
N THR A 134 4.56 -13.83 -3.37
CA THR A 134 5.16 -12.84 -2.48
C THR A 134 4.12 -11.81 -2.02
N LEU A 135 3.27 -11.31 -2.94
CA LEU A 135 2.18 -10.40 -2.61
C LEU A 135 1.21 -11.03 -1.58
N ALA A 136 0.78 -12.26 -1.82
CA ALA A 136 -0.15 -12.96 -0.93
C ALA A 136 0.46 -13.20 0.46
N PHE A 137 1.74 -13.57 0.51
CA PHE A 137 2.47 -13.75 1.76
C PHE A 137 2.61 -12.42 2.53
N ALA A 138 3.10 -11.35 1.88
CA ALA A 138 3.24 -10.04 2.49
C ALA A 138 1.90 -9.51 3.02
N THR A 139 0.83 -9.63 2.23
CA THR A 139 -0.54 -9.26 2.62
C THR A 139 -0.98 -9.97 3.90
N ARG A 140 -0.83 -11.29 3.95
CA ARG A 140 -1.19 -12.10 5.12
C ARG A 140 -0.34 -11.76 6.34
N HIS A 141 0.97 -11.62 6.17
CA HIS A 141 1.90 -11.30 7.25
C HIS A 141 1.57 -9.93 7.88
N MET A 142 1.47 -8.87 7.07
CA MET A 142 1.19 -7.52 7.55
C MET A 142 -0.20 -7.40 8.20
N THR A 143 -1.21 -8.09 7.67
CA THR A 143 -2.56 -8.14 8.26
C THR A 143 -2.52 -8.82 9.63
N ARG A 144 -1.83 -9.95 9.75
CA ARG A 144 -1.70 -10.69 11.00
C ARG A 144 -0.94 -9.90 12.07
N ALA A 145 0.10 -9.16 11.70
CA ALA A 145 0.87 -8.32 12.60
C ALA A 145 -0.01 -7.27 13.32
N GLY A 146 -1.06 -6.78 12.67
CA GLY A 146 -2.05 -5.84 13.24
C GLY A 146 -3.20 -6.49 14.02
N GLY A 147 -3.33 -7.81 14.03
CA GLY A 147 -4.55 -8.54 14.36
C GLY A 147 -5.20 -8.29 15.71
N LYS A 148 -4.47 -7.80 16.73
CA LYS A 148 -5.04 -7.45 18.04
C LYS A 148 -5.65 -6.03 18.06
N MET A 149 -5.14 -5.14 17.24
CA MET A 149 -5.49 -3.71 17.21
C MET A 149 -6.38 -3.37 16.03
N LEU A 150 -6.36 -4.17 14.99
CA LEU A 150 -7.02 -3.91 13.72
C LEU A 150 -8.16 -4.89 13.45
N GLU A 151 -9.14 -4.39 12.74
CA GLU A 151 -10.16 -5.18 12.08
C GLU A 151 -10.11 -4.85 10.57
N THR A 152 -9.99 -5.88 9.74
CA THR A 152 -10.04 -5.68 8.29
C THR A 152 -11.45 -5.27 7.89
N ARG A 153 -11.57 -4.10 7.29
CA ARG A 153 -12.84 -3.56 6.81
C ARG A 153 -13.18 -4.09 5.41
N TRP A 154 -12.23 -3.96 4.50
CA TRP A 154 -12.31 -4.51 3.14
C TRP A 154 -10.91 -4.70 2.56
N MET A 155 -10.84 -5.49 1.50
CA MET A 155 -9.65 -5.66 0.69
C MET A 155 -10.04 -5.63 -0.79
N GLN A 156 -9.27 -4.91 -1.59
CA GLN A 156 -9.42 -4.86 -3.04
C GLN A 156 -8.13 -5.33 -3.70
N GLN A 157 -8.26 -6.22 -4.66
CA GLN A 157 -7.16 -6.70 -5.50
C GLN A 157 -7.16 -5.99 -6.85
N GLY A 158 -5.97 -5.71 -7.36
CA GLY A 158 -5.76 -5.15 -8.68
C GLY A 158 -4.58 -5.78 -9.39
N PHE A 159 -4.46 -5.53 -10.67
CA PHE A 159 -3.35 -6.05 -11.47
C PHE A 159 -3.08 -5.16 -12.69
N LEU A 160 -1.85 -5.25 -13.17
CA LEU A 160 -1.42 -4.72 -14.46
C LEU A 160 -0.87 -5.86 -15.33
N ASN A 161 -0.39 -5.52 -16.53
CA ASN A 161 0.36 -6.45 -17.35
C ASN A 161 1.60 -6.95 -16.58
N ALA A 162 1.93 -8.22 -16.74
CA ALA A 162 3.17 -8.77 -16.19
C ALA A 162 4.36 -7.94 -16.71
N ARG A 163 5.37 -7.80 -15.87
CA ARG A 163 6.62 -7.08 -16.24
C ARG A 163 7.23 -7.66 -17.52
N GLY A 164 7.51 -6.78 -18.48
CA GLY A 164 8.04 -7.18 -19.79
C GLY A 164 7.02 -7.71 -20.79
N ALA A 165 5.72 -7.71 -20.46
CA ALA A 165 4.65 -8.11 -21.37
C ALA A 165 4.28 -7.02 -22.40
N THR A 166 4.68 -5.78 -22.14
CA THR A 166 4.48 -4.62 -23.03
C THR A 166 5.77 -3.84 -23.18
N ASP A 167 5.90 -3.06 -24.24
CA ASP A 167 7.04 -2.17 -24.45
C ASP A 167 7.09 -1.09 -23.36
N PRO A 168 8.30 -0.67 -22.92
CA PRO A 168 8.45 0.42 -21.97
C PRO A 168 7.71 1.70 -22.42
N GLY A 169 7.02 2.36 -21.49
CA GLY A 169 6.26 3.59 -21.76
C GLY A 169 4.91 3.38 -22.45
N THR A 170 4.50 2.12 -22.68
CA THR A 170 3.15 1.81 -23.18
C THR A 170 2.10 2.17 -22.14
N THR A 171 1.19 3.10 -22.48
CA THR A 171 0.05 3.39 -21.60
C THR A 171 -0.94 2.22 -21.63
N PRO A 172 -1.25 1.61 -20.48
CA PRO A 172 -2.15 0.47 -20.42
C PRO A 172 -3.59 0.86 -20.75
N ARG A 173 -4.42 -0.15 -21.02
CA ARG A 173 -5.88 0.02 -21.02
C ARG A 173 -6.45 -0.57 -19.74
N ASN A 174 -7.41 0.13 -19.15
CA ASN A 174 -8.20 -0.42 -18.05
C ASN A 174 -9.20 -1.48 -18.57
N LEU A 175 -9.90 -2.15 -17.66
CA LEU A 175 -10.86 -3.20 -18.01
C LEU A 175 -12.10 -2.69 -18.78
N PHE A 176 -12.36 -1.37 -18.80
CA PHE A 176 -13.35 -0.73 -19.64
C PHE A 176 -12.83 -0.41 -21.05
N GLY A 177 -11.55 -0.75 -21.34
CA GLY A 177 -10.94 -0.52 -22.66
C GLY A 177 -10.38 0.87 -22.89
N GLN A 178 -10.45 1.76 -21.92
CA GLN A 178 -9.92 3.11 -22.00
C GLN A 178 -8.41 3.12 -21.76
N LYS A 179 -7.66 4.00 -22.44
CA LYS A 179 -6.27 4.28 -22.07
C LYS A 179 -6.26 4.96 -20.70
N ASP A 180 -5.45 4.43 -19.79
CA ASP A 180 -5.44 4.81 -18.38
C ASP A 180 -4.06 5.30 -17.95
N GLY A 181 -4.01 6.44 -17.25
CA GLY A 181 -2.77 7.00 -16.74
C GLY A 181 -2.01 7.93 -17.69
N THR A 182 -2.64 8.45 -18.77
CA THR A 182 -1.96 9.33 -19.75
C THR A 182 -1.52 10.68 -19.18
N VAL A 183 -2.06 11.10 -18.03
CA VAL A 183 -1.79 12.39 -17.38
C VAL A 183 -1.20 12.19 -15.98
N ASN A 184 -0.85 10.96 -15.61
CA ASN A 184 -0.18 10.70 -14.33
C ASN A 184 1.22 11.34 -14.34
N PRO A 185 1.69 11.86 -13.18
CA PRO A 185 3.07 12.33 -13.03
C PRO A 185 4.07 11.27 -13.49
N GLN A 186 5.09 11.69 -14.23
CA GLN A 186 6.12 10.81 -14.79
C GLN A 186 7.54 11.21 -14.35
N SER A 187 7.71 12.43 -13.87
CA SER A 187 9.01 12.97 -13.46
C SER A 187 9.00 13.39 -11.99
N THR A 188 10.18 13.44 -11.38
CA THR A 188 10.34 13.94 -10.00
C THR A 188 9.73 15.33 -9.83
N ALA A 189 9.92 16.24 -10.79
CA ALA A 189 9.37 17.58 -10.72
C ALA A 189 7.83 17.58 -10.71
N GLU A 190 7.19 16.71 -11.48
CA GLU A 190 5.72 16.58 -11.47
C GLU A 190 5.22 15.96 -10.17
N TYR A 191 5.97 15.02 -9.56
CA TYR A 191 5.64 14.51 -8.22
C TYR A 191 5.79 15.61 -7.17
N ASP A 192 6.85 16.43 -7.24
CA ASP A 192 7.05 17.57 -6.34
C ASP A 192 5.93 18.62 -6.49
N ASP A 193 5.45 18.87 -7.70
CA ASP A 193 4.42 19.87 -7.97
C ASP A 193 3.00 19.40 -7.62
N TYR A 194 2.69 18.10 -7.73
CA TYR A 194 1.30 17.62 -7.70
C TYR A 194 1.01 16.54 -6.66
N VAL A 195 2.01 15.90 -6.07
CA VAL A 195 1.83 14.76 -5.18
C VAL A 195 2.37 15.02 -3.78
N TRP A 196 3.58 15.55 -3.67
CA TRP A 196 4.20 15.84 -2.37
C TRP A 196 3.69 17.17 -1.81
N ILE A 197 3.28 17.17 -0.52
CA ILE A 197 2.68 18.32 0.16
C ILE A 197 3.63 18.79 1.27
#